data_3bd31d631aa0deba5539ab06c48dd79c
#
_entry.id   3bd31d631aa0deba5539ab06c48dd79c
#
_cell.length_a   1.000
_cell.length_b   1.000
_cell.length_c   1.000
_cell.angle_alpha   90.00
_cell.angle_beta   90.00
_cell.angle_gamma   90.00
#
_symmetry.space_group_name_H-M   'P 1'
#
loop_
_entity.id
_entity.type
_entity.pdbx_description
1 polymer ?
#
loop_
_entity_poly.entity_id
_entity_poly.type
_entity_poly.pdbx_seq_one_letter_code
_entity_poly.pdbx_strand_id
1 'polypeptide(L)'
;MELLLQQVLAGLATGAIYASMALAVVMIYQAIDHLNFAQGEMAMFSTFLAWQMLQWGWPYWAAFIGAVALSFIGGVAIERVLFKPIQNAPILSQLAAFIALYGILNSSAGWIWDFNIKTFPTPFGSAPLFGERLIGTHQAGMIGVTLLMLGLLYLFFRGSRLGLAMRAAATNPESARLVGIRVGWMIALGWGMSAAVGAVAGMLIAPVVFLEPNMMLGVLLYGFASAVLGGLSSPGGAVAGGFAVGVIENLAGTFIPYIGRELKLTIALVLIVAVLMVKPSGVFGRTVVSRV
;
A
#
# COMPACT_ATOMS: atom_id res chain seq x y z
N MET A 1 -23.84 18.71 -10.81
CA MET A 1 -23.31 17.58 -11.58
C MET A 1 -21.78 17.65 -11.65
N GLU A 2 -21.20 18.77 -12.04
CA GLU A 2 -19.73 18.93 -12.14
C GLU A 2 -18.98 18.67 -10.84
N LEU A 3 -19.44 19.22 -9.70
CA LEU A 3 -18.82 18.98 -8.40
C LEU A 3 -18.81 17.49 -8.02
N LEU A 4 -19.88 16.77 -8.28
CA LEU A 4 -19.95 15.32 -8.00
C LEU A 4 -18.94 14.56 -8.86
N LEU A 5 -18.86 14.87 -10.16
CA LEU A 5 -17.88 14.25 -11.07
C LEU A 5 -16.44 14.54 -10.62
N GLN A 6 -16.17 15.80 -10.23
CA GLN A 6 -14.87 16.21 -9.70
C GLN A 6 -14.49 15.40 -8.45
N GLN A 7 -15.42 15.24 -7.50
CA GLN A 7 -15.17 14.49 -6.27
C GLN A 7 -14.98 12.98 -6.53
N VAL A 8 -15.70 12.41 -7.50
CA VAL A 8 -15.49 11.01 -7.91
C VAL A 8 -14.12 10.83 -8.54
N LEU A 9 -13.71 11.73 -9.43
CA LEU A 9 -12.38 11.65 -10.07
C LEU A 9 -11.24 11.88 -9.05
N ALA A 10 -11.39 12.83 -8.14
CA ALA A 10 -10.45 13.01 -7.03
C ALA A 10 -10.40 11.78 -6.13
N GLY A 11 -11.58 11.21 -5.83
CA GLY A 11 -11.68 9.96 -5.06
C GLY A 11 -11.06 8.75 -5.74
N LEU A 12 -11.11 8.68 -7.07
CA LEU A 12 -10.40 7.65 -7.83
C LEU A 12 -8.88 7.83 -7.76
N ALA A 13 -8.39 9.07 -7.76
CA ALA A 13 -6.96 9.36 -7.65
C ALA A 13 -6.41 8.97 -6.26
N THR A 14 -7.06 9.39 -5.17
CA THR A 14 -6.69 8.97 -3.81
C THR A 14 -6.93 7.48 -3.62
N GLY A 15 -8.03 6.95 -4.15
CA GLY A 15 -8.37 5.54 -4.15
C GLY A 15 -7.34 4.65 -4.85
N ALA A 16 -6.67 5.16 -5.88
CA ALA A 16 -5.55 4.47 -6.53
C ALA A 16 -4.37 4.23 -5.55
N ILE A 17 -4.06 5.22 -4.71
CA ILE A 17 -3.03 5.07 -3.66
C ILE A 17 -3.49 4.09 -2.59
N TYR A 18 -4.74 4.20 -2.13
CA TYR A 18 -5.31 3.26 -1.14
C TYR A 18 -5.35 1.83 -1.67
N ALA A 19 -5.66 1.64 -2.95
CA ALA A 19 -5.61 0.35 -3.63
C ALA A 19 -4.19 -0.24 -3.65
N SER A 20 -3.18 0.61 -3.91
CA SER A 20 -1.77 0.20 -3.87
C SER A 20 -1.35 -0.22 -2.45
N MET A 21 -1.70 0.58 -1.43
CA MET A 21 -1.40 0.24 -0.04
C MET A 21 -2.16 -1.00 0.43
N ALA A 22 -3.44 -1.14 0.07
CA ALA A 22 -4.23 -2.33 0.38
C ALA A 22 -3.63 -3.58 -0.26
N LEU A 23 -3.19 -3.50 -1.52
CA LEU A 23 -2.52 -4.60 -2.19
C LEU A 23 -1.20 -4.96 -1.50
N ALA A 24 -0.37 -3.97 -1.14
CA ALA A 24 0.88 -4.17 -0.41
C ALA A 24 0.64 -4.90 0.92
N VAL A 25 -0.35 -4.46 1.70
CA VAL A 25 -0.75 -5.09 2.97
C VAL A 25 -1.23 -6.53 2.74
N VAL A 26 -2.10 -6.75 1.75
CA VAL A 26 -2.67 -8.07 1.45
C VAL A 26 -1.60 -9.05 0.96
N MET A 27 -0.61 -8.59 0.20
CA MET A 27 0.49 -9.45 -0.25
C MET A 27 1.30 -10.03 0.92
N ILE A 28 1.58 -9.23 1.95
CA ILE A 28 2.25 -9.72 3.17
C ILE A 28 1.29 -10.60 3.98
N TYR A 29 0.05 -10.15 4.16
CA TYR A 29 -0.97 -10.91 4.89
C TYR A 29 -1.14 -12.33 4.34
N GLN A 30 -1.20 -12.49 3.03
CA GLN A 30 -1.29 -13.82 2.39
C GLN A 30 -0.04 -14.69 2.57
N ALA A 31 1.11 -14.07 2.84
CA ALA A 31 2.35 -14.81 3.05
C ALA A 31 2.55 -15.29 4.48
N ILE A 32 2.06 -14.54 5.49
CA ILE A 32 2.33 -14.79 6.91
C ILE A 32 1.09 -14.77 7.81
N ASP A 33 -0.11 -14.52 7.25
CA ASP A 33 -1.40 -14.43 7.95
C ASP A 33 -1.47 -13.34 9.05
N HIS A 34 -0.62 -12.32 8.93
CA HIS A 34 -0.56 -11.20 9.87
C HIS A 34 -0.49 -9.86 9.13
N LEU A 35 -1.10 -8.81 9.71
CA LEU A 35 -1.02 -7.46 9.18
C LEU A 35 0.34 -6.82 9.51
N ASN A 36 1.03 -6.31 8.49
CA ASN A 36 2.25 -5.54 8.67
C ASN A 36 1.93 -4.07 8.97
N PHE A 37 1.98 -3.68 10.24
CA PHE A 37 1.79 -2.29 10.65
C PHE A 37 2.93 -1.35 10.22
N ALA A 38 4.11 -1.89 9.92
CA ALA A 38 5.23 -1.10 9.42
C ALA A 38 5.19 -0.84 7.91
N GLN A 39 4.14 -1.29 7.20
CA GLN A 39 4.02 -1.13 5.74
C GLN A 39 4.03 0.35 5.32
N GLY A 40 3.37 1.22 6.08
CA GLY A 40 3.40 2.66 5.85
C GLY A 40 4.81 3.24 5.99
N GLU A 41 5.53 2.85 7.06
CA GLU A 41 6.89 3.33 7.31
C GLU A 41 7.89 2.83 6.25
N MET A 42 7.71 1.61 5.76
CA MET A 42 8.50 1.11 4.62
C MET A 42 8.28 1.97 3.37
N ALA A 43 7.03 2.36 3.09
CA ALA A 43 6.68 3.24 1.99
C ALA A 43 7.23 4.66 2.18
N MET A 44 7.08 5.23 3.37
CA MET A 44 7.63 6.54 3.76
C MET A 44 9.15 6.57 3.61
N PHE A 45 9.85 5.59 4.19
CA PHE A 45 11.32 5.52 4.13
C PHE A 45 11.82 5.42 2.68
N SER A 46 11.11 4.64 1.86
CA SER A 46 11.39 4.53 0.41
C SER A 46 11.22 5.86 -0.32
N THR A 47 10.23 6.65 0.08
CA THR A 47 9.99 7.98 -0.48
C THR A 47 11.11 8.97 -0.09
N PHE A 48 11.61 8.89 1.14
CA PHE A 48 12.79 9.67 1.56
C PHE A 48 14.04 9.27 0.76
N LEU A 49 14.25 7.99 0.46
CA LEU A 49 15.34 7.55 -0.41
C LEU A 49 15.23 8.16 -1.81
N ALA A 50 14.03 8.18 -2.39
CA ALA A 50 13.79 8.84 -3.67
C ALA A 50 14.08 10.34 -3.59
N TRP A 51 13.60 11.01 -2.54
CA TRP A 51 13.85 12.42 -2.29
C TRP A 51 15.37 12.71 -2.20
N GLN A 52 16.10 11.88 -1.47
CA GLN A 52 17.55 12.02 -1.34
C GLN A 52 18.28 11.88 -2.70
N MET A 53 17.85 10.94 -3.55
CA MET A 53 18.40 10.80 -4.91
C MET A 53 18.12 12.05 -5.76
N LEU A 54 16.92 12.65 -5.61
CA LEU A 54 16.60 13.91 -6.29
C LEU A 54 17.48 15.06 -5.81
N GLN A 55 17.80 15.13 -4.48
CA GLN A 55 18.75 16.11 -3.95
C GLN A 55 20.17 15.92 -4.49
N TRP A 56 20.55 14.69 -4.85
CA TRP A 56 21.82 14.39 -5.53
C TRP A 56 21.79 14.69 -7.03
N GLY A 57 20.70 15.26 -7.55
CA GLY A 57 20.57 15.66 -8.95
C GLY A 57 20.15 14.54 -9.90
N TRP A 58 19.65 13.42 -9.39
CA TRP A 58 19.13 12.36 -10.25
C TRP A 58 17.86 12.82 -10.97
N PRO A 59 17.64 12.40 -12.24
CA PRO A 59 16.37 12.60 -12.92
C PRO A 59 15.23 11.91 -12.15
N TYR A 60 14.04 12.51 -12.15
CA TYR A 60 12.91 12.00 -11.38
C TYR A 60 12.65 10.49 -11.58
N TRP A 61 12.55 10.05 -12.82
CA TRP A 61 12.25 8.66 -13.12
C TRP A 61 13.40 7.70 -12.76
N ALA A 62 14.65 8.15 -12.79
CA ALA A 62 15.77 7.36 -12.31
C ALA A 62 15.73 7.21 -10.78
N ALA A 63 15.44 8.29 -10.05
CA ALA A 63 15.23 8.25 -8.59
C ALA A 63 14.04 7.37 -8.22
N PHE A 64 12.93 7.47 -8.96
CA PHE A 64 11.73 6.66 -8.78
C PHE A 64 12.03 5.16 -8.91
N ILE A 65 12.63 4.74 -10.03
CA ILE A 65 12.98 3.32 -10.28
C ILE A 65 14.03 2.84 -9.27
N GLY A 66 15.03 3.67 -8.98
CA GLY A 66 16.07 3.36 -8.00
C GLY A 66 15.49 3.13 -6.61
N ALA A 67 14.58 3.99 -6.16
CA ALA A 67 13.90 3.83 -4.87
C ALA A 67 13.01 2.57 -4.83
N VAL A 68 12.28 2.27 -5.91
CA VAL A 68 11.48 1.04 -6.02
C VAL A 68 12.38 -0.21 -5.93
N ALA A 69 13.52 -0.20 -6.62
CA ALA A 69 14.47 -1.32 -6.58
C ALA A 69 15.10 -1.48 -5.20
N LEU A 70 15.52 -0.38 -4.55
CA LEU A 70 16.06 -0.42 -3.19
C LEU A 70 15.00 -0.86 -2.18
N SER A 71 13.76 -0.44 -2.35
CA SER A 71 12.65 -0.86 -1.50
C SER A 71 12.37 -2.35 -1.63
N PHE A 72 12.42 -2.88 -2.85
CA PHE A 72 12.29 -4.32 -3.08
C PHE A 72 13.39 -5.09 -2.33
N ILE A 73 14.65 -4.67 -2.47
CA ILE A 73 15.80 -5.30 -1.78
C ILE A 73 15.65 -5.16 -0.27
N GLY A 74 15.26 -3.99 0.21
CA GLY A 74 15.00 -3.70 1.62
C GLY A 74 13.91 -4.59 2.21
N GLY A 75 12.79 -4.77 1.49
CA GLY A 75 11.71 -5.68 1.89
C GLY A 75 12.16 -7.13 1.99
N VAL A 76 12.93 -7.63 1.01
CA VAL A 76 13.55 -8.95 1.07
C VAL A 76 14.50 -9.07 2.26
N ALA A 77 15.31 -8.04 2.52
CA ALA A 77 16.26 -8.03 3.64
C ALA A 77 15.54 -8.01 4.99
N ILE A 78 14.49 -7.20 5.16
CA ILE A 78 13.67 -7.15 6.37
C ILE A 78 13.06 -8.52 6.66
N GLU A 79 12.49 -9.18 5.66
CA GLU A 79 11.98 -10.54 5.85
C GLU A 79 13.07 -11.50 6.30
N ARG A 80 14.20 -11.50 5.61
CA ARG A 80 15.30 -12.45 5.86
C ARG A 80 15.98 -12.25 7.21
N VAL A 81 16.19 -11.01 7.60
CA VAL A 81 16.97 -10.65 8.80
C VAL A 81 16.09 -10.57 10.04
N LEU A 82 14.89 -9.98 9.92
CA LEU A 82 14.03 -9.70 11.08
C LEU A 82 12.92 -10.76 11.23
N PHE A 83 12.17 -11.07 10.18
CA PHE A 83 10.96 -11.88 10.32
C PHE A 83 11.19 -13.38 10.18
N LYS A 84 12.07 -13.81 9.30
CA LYS A 84 12.40 -15.24 9.17
C LYS A 84 12.87 -15.88 10.48
N PRO A 85 13.74 -15.25 11.30
CA PRO A 85 14.14 -15.82 12.59
C PRO A 85 12.99 -16.01 13.59
N ILE A 86 11.98 -15.13 13.53
CA ILE A 86 10.85 -15.13 14.45
C ILE A 86 9.56 -15.72 13.87
N GLN A 87 9.62 -16.33 12.68
CA GLN A 87 8.43 -16.87 12.00
C GLN A 87 7.66 -17.90 12.82
N ASN A 88 8.35 -18.62 13.73
CA ASN A 88 7.76 -19.62 14.63
C ASN A 88 7.51 -19.08 16.05
N ALA A 89 7.74 -17.78 16.30
CA ALA A 89 7.47 -17.17 17.58
C ALA A 89 5.96 -16.97 17.79
N PRO A 90 5.50 -16.82 19.05
CA PRO A 90 4.11 -16.49 19.34
C PRO A 90 3.66 -15.24 18.58
N ILE A 91 2.37 -15.19 18.21
CA ILE A 91 1.76 -14.09 17.44
C ILE A 91 2.06 -12.72 18.06
N LEU A 92 1.98 -12.60 19.39
CA LEU A 92 2.29 -11.34 20.09
C LEU A 92 3.73 -10.88 19.86
N SER A 93 4.69 -11.79 19.79
CA SER A 93 6.09 -11.46 19.51
C SER A 93 6.27 -10.98 18.07
N GLN A 94 5.56 -11.57 17.12
CA GLN A 94 5.58 -11.12 15.73
C GLN A 94 4.94 -9.73 15.59
N LEU A 95 3.80 -9.47 16.26
CA LEU A 95 3.16 -8.16 16.26
C LEU A 95 4.08 -7.10 16.92
N ALA A 96 4.73 -7.44 18.03
CA ALA A 96 5.72 -6.56 18.67
C ALA A 96 6.88 -6.23 17.72
N ALA A 97 7.35 -7.18 16.92
CA ALA A 97 8.38 -6.94 15.91
C ALA A 97 7.93 -5.97 14.80
N PHE A 98 6.66 -6.02 14.36
CA PHE A 98 6.12 -5.03 13.41
C PHE A 98 6.08 -3.61 14.01
N ILE A 99 5.68 -3.49 15.28
CA ILE A 99 5.66 -2.20 15.98
C ILE A 99 7.09 -1.68 16.18
N ALA A 100 8.03 -2.56 16.53
CA ALA A 100 9.44 -2.20 16.63
C ALA A 100 10.02 -1.75 15.28
N LEU A 101 9.72 -2.45 14.19
CA LEU A 101 10.12 -2.06 12.83
C LEU A 101 9.54 -0.70 12.43
N TYR A 102 8.25 -0.45 12.77
CA TYR A 102 7.63 0.86 12.60
C TYR A 102 8.47 1.94 13.30
N GLY A 103 8.75 1.78 14.60
CA GLY A 103 9.53 2.76 15.38
C GLY A 103 10.95 2.95 14.85
N ILE A 104 11.63 1.88 14.44
CA ILE A 104 12.98 1.94 13.88
C ILE A 104 12.99 2.75 12.59
N LEU A 105 12.09 2.47 11.64
CA LEU A 105 12.05 3.18 10.36
C LEU A 105 11.66 4.65 10.54
N ASN A 106 10.66 4.95 11.37
CA ASN A 106 10.23 6.32 11.66
C ASN A 106 11.34 7.13 12.31
N SER A 107 11.94 6.60 13.40
CA SER A 107 13.02 7.27 14.12
C SER A 107 14.27 7.43 13.25
N SER A 108 14.60 6.42 12.43
CA SER A 108 15.72 6.49 11.50
C SER A 108 15.51 7.57 10.44
N ALA A 109 14.31 7.69 9.90
CA ALA A 109 13.96 8.74 8.96
C ALA A 109 14.10 10.13 9.60
N GLY A 110 13.57 10.31 10.81
CA GLY A 110 13.71 11.55 11.57
C GLY A 110 15.15 11.89 11.94
N TRP A 111 15.99 10.88 12.22
CA TRP A 111 17.41 11.08 12.51
C TRP A 111 18.22 11.45 11.26
N ILE A 112 17.96 10.83 10.11
CA ILE A 112 18.73 11.04 8.86
C ILE A 112 18.28 12.32 8.16
N TRP A 113 16.99 12.59 8.10
CA TRP A 113 16.39 13.66 7.28
C TRP A 113 15.65 14.72 8.09
N ASP A 114 15.64 14.65 9.41
CA ASP A 114 14.87 15.42 10.37
C ASP A 114 13.33 15.25 10.23
N PHE A 115 12.57 15.83 11.16
CA PHE A 115 11.09 15.78 11.19
C PHE A 115 10.43 16.97 10.48
N ASN A 116 11.21 17.85 9.82
CA ASN A 116 10.66 18.99 9.11
C ASN A 116 9.97 18.54 7.83
N ILE A 117 8.85 19.22 7.53
CA ILE A 117 8.08 19.00 6.30
C ILE A 117 8.93 19.36 5.08
N LYS A 118 9.02 18.44 4.12
CA LYS A 118 9.73 18.62 2.85
C LYS A 118 8.77 18.56 1.68
N THR A 119 9.07 19.31 0.65
CA THR A 119 8.36 19.22 -0.63
C THR A 119 8.91 18.08 -1.46
N PHE A 120 8.02 17.28 -2.04
CA PHE A 120 8.37 16.25 -3.01
C PHE A 120 7.87 16.66 -4.40
N PRO A 121 8.72 16.67 -5.43
CA PRO A 121 8.32 17.13 -6.77
C PRO A 121 7.36 16.13 -7.43
N THR A 122 6.43 16.64 -8.25
CA THR A 122 5.59 15.82 -9.12
C THR A 122 6.16 15.77 -10.54
N PRO A 123 6.22 14.58 -11.19
CA PRO A 123 6.68 14.47 -12.57
C PRO A 123 5.64 14.94 -13.58
N PHE A 124 4.38 15.08 -13.18
CA PHE A 124 3.25 15.32 -14.08
C PHE A 124 2.86 16.80 -14.20
N GLY A 125 3.55 17.68 -13.46
CA GLY A 125 3.19 19.10 -13.42
C GLY A 125 1.87 19.36 -12.67
N SER A 126 1.40 20.62 -12.72
CA SER A 126 0.18 21.07 -12.03
C SER A 126 -0.90 21.57 -12.98
N ALA A 127 -0.75 21.37 -14.30
CA ALA A 127 -1.72 21.83 -15.26
C ALA A 127 -3.04 21.06 -15.16
N PRO A 128 -4.21 21.70 -15.34
CA PRO A 128 -5.48 21.00 -15.41
C PRO A 128 -5.61 20.22 -16.72
N LEU A 129 -6.16 19.00 -16.64
CA LEU A 129 -6.59 18.20 -17.79
C LEU A 129 -8.11 18.38 -17.98
N PHE A 130 -8.56 18.50 -19.21
CA PHE A 130 -10.00 18.59 -19.56
C PHE A 130 -10.75 19.79 -18.94
N GLY A 131 -10.16 21.01 -19.03
CA GLY A 131 -10.75 22.23 -18.49
C GLY A 131 -10.41 22.44 -17.01
N GLU A 132 -10.47 23.68 -16.57
CA GLU A 132 -9.89 24.16 -15.29
C GLU A 132 -10.42 23.48 -14.02
N ARG A 133 -11.41 22.55 -14.09
CA ARG A 133 -12.15 22.09 -12.91
C ARG A 133 -12.27 20.59 -12.70
N LEU A 134 -11.90 19.71 -13.64
CA LEU A 134 -12.24 18.30 -13.50
C LEU A 134 -11.15 17.45 -12.85
N ILE A 135 -9.94 17.43 -13.38
CA ILE A 135 -8.83 16.61 -12.87
C ILE A 135 -7.49 17.28 -13.16
N GLY A 136 -6.58 17.29 -12.19
CA GLY A 136 -5.21 17.74 -12.39
C GLY A 136 -4.33 16.67 -13.05
N THR A 137 -3.28 17.10 -13.76
CA THR A 137 -2.30 16.20 -14.40
C THR A 137 -1.68 15.23 -13.40
N HIS A 138 -1.40 15.68 -12.17
CA HIS A 138 -0.87 14.83 -11.11
C HIS A 138 -1.86 13.71 -10.71
N GLN A 139 -3.13 14.03 -10.53
CA GLN A 139 -4.16 13.05 -10.20
C GLN A 139 -4.34 12.00 -11.30
N ALA A 140 -4.34 12.42 -12.55
CA ALA A 140 -4.36 11.50 -13.68
C ALA A 140 -3.11 10.62 -13.74
N GLY A 141 -1.93 11.19 -13.44
CA GLY A 141 -0.67 10.48 -13.33
C GLY A 141 -0.70 9.44 -12.21
N MET A 142 -1.24 9.77 -11.03
CA MET A 142 -1.44 8.83 -9.92
C MET A 142 -2.26 7.61 -10.36
N ILE A 143 -3.41 7.84 -11.00
CA ILE A 143 -4.26 6.76 -11.52
C ILE A 143 -3.50 5.95 -12.57
N GLY A 144 -2.85 6.61 -13.55
CA GLY A 144 -2.15 5.95 -14.65
C GLY A 144 -0.99 5.08 -14.17
N VAL A 145 -0.11 5.60 -13.30
CA VAL A 145 1.04 4.83 -12.75
C VAL A 145 0.54 3.68 -11.89
N THR A 146 -0.48 3.91 -11.06
CA THR A 146 -1.07 2.84 -10.24
C THR A 146 -1.67 1.74 -11.10
N LEU A 147 -2.49 2.08 -12.11
CA LEU A 147 -3.08 1.07 -13.00
C LEU A 147 -2.02 0.30 -13.79
N LEU A 148 -0.96 0.99 -14.25
CA LEU A 148 0.19 0.33 -14.88
C LEU A 148 0.87 -0.65 -13.92
N MET A 149 1.16 -0.23 -12.70
CA MET A 149 1.76 -1.08 -11.67
C MET A 149 0.88 -2.29 -11.35
N LEU A 150 -0.42 -2.08 -11.14
CA LEU A 150 -1.38 -3.16 -10.88
C LEU A 150 -1.48 -4.11 -12.06
N GLY A 151 -1.48 -3.59 -13.29
CA GLY A 151 -1.45 -4.39 -14.51
C GLY A 151 -0.19 -5.24 -14.63
N LEU A 152 0.98 -4.68 -14.36
CA LEU A 152 2.26 -5.41 -14.36
C LEU A 152 2.28 -6.51 -13.29
N LEU A 153 1.78 -6.23 -12.09
CA LEU A 153 1.67 -7.24 -11.03
C LEU A 153 0.70 -8.36 -11.42
N TYR A 154 -0.45 -8.01 -11.99
CA TYR A 154 -1.41 -9.00 -12.47
C TYR A 154 -0.80 -9.92 -13.53
N LEU A 155 -0.12 -9.34 -14.53
CA LEU A 155 0.59 -10.08 -15.56
C LEU A 155 1.70 -10.96 -14.97
N PHE A 156 2.48 -10.42 -14.01
CA PHE A 156 3.51 -11.18 -13.32
C PHE A 156 2.94 -12.39 -12.61
N PHE A 157 1.91 -12.20 -11.77
CA PHE A 157 1.32 -13.30 -11.01
C PHE A 157 0.62 -14.32 -11.90
N ARG A 158 0.01 -13.90 -13.02
CA ARG A 158 -0.73 -14.80 -13.91
C ARG A 158 0.15 -15.45 -14.95
N GLY A 159 1.14 -14.74 -15.50
CA GLY A 159 1.92 -15.15 -16.66
C GLY A 159 3.30 -15.72 -16.35
N SER A 160 3.87 -15.48 -15.15
CA SER A 160 5.22 -15.94 -14.85
C SER A 160 5.25 -17.24 -14.03
N ARG A 161 6.30 -18.06 -14.26
CA ARG A 161 6.56 -19.25 -13.45
C ARG A 161 6.80 -18.92 -11.97
N LEU A 162 7.44 -17.77 -11.71
CA LEU A 162 7.70 -17.28 -10.36
C LEU A 162 6.40 -16.87 -9.66
N GLY A 163 5.52 -16.14 -10.34
CA GLY A 163 4.20 -15.77 -9.83
C GLY A 163 3.33 -16.99 -9.54
N LEU A 164 3.41 -18.04 -10.37
CA LEU A 164 2.75 -19.31 -10.10
C LEU A 164 3.28 -19.96 -8.82
N ALA A 165 4.62 -20.03 -8.66
CA ALA A 165 5.27 -20.58 -7.47
C ALA A 165 4.91 -19.79 -6.20
N MET A 166 4.84 -18.46 -6.28
CA MET A 166 4.43 -17.62 -5.15
C MET A 166 2.97 -17.89 -4.75
N ARG A 167 2.05 -18.01 -5.71
CA ARG A 167 0.65 -18.34 -5.43
C ARG A 167 0.51 -19.76 -4.84
N ALA A 168 1.26 -20.74 -5.34
CA ALA A 168 1.26 -22.09 -4.79
C ALA A 168 1.77 -22.08 -3.33
N ALA A 169 2.87 -21.35 -3.06
CA ALA A 169 3.42 -21.20 -1.72
C ALA A 169 2.46 -20.51 -0.74
N ALA A 170 1.68 -19.53 -1.22
CA ALA A 170 0.67 -18.83 -0.41
C ALA A 170 -0.57 -19.69 -0.14
N THR A 171 -0.96 -20.57 -1.08
CA THR A 171 -2.16 -21.40 -0.94
C THR A 171 -1.94 -22.61 -0.05
N ASN A 172 -0.84 -23.31 -0.25
CA ASN A 172 -0.46 -24.50 0.55
C ASN A 172 1.07 -24.61 0.60
N PRO A 173 1.70 -24.05 1.66
CA PRO A 173 3.15 -24.08 1.81
C PRO A 173 3.75 -25.49 1.87
N GLU A 174 3.03 -26.44 2.50
CA GLU A 174 3.53 -27.81 2.65
C GLU A 174 3.54 -28.53 1.30
N SER A 175 2.44 -28.51 0.58
CA SER A 175 2.37 -29.10 -0.76
C SER A 175 3.35 -28.44 -1.74
N ALA A 176 3.54 -27.13 -1.63
CA ALA A 176 4.52 -26.41 -2.45
C ALA A 176 5.96 -26.86 -2.20
N ARG A 177 6.32 -27.19 -0.94
CA ARG A 177 7.64 -27.75 -0.59
C ARG A 177 7.85 -29.13 -1.22
N LEU A 178 6.81 -29.98 -1.24
CA LEU A 178 6.89 -31.33 -1.81
C LEU A 178 7.19 -31.33 -3.31
N VAL A 179 6.74 -30.31 -4.04
CA VAL A 179 7.05 -30.13 -5.47
C VAL A 179 8.31 -29.29 -5.72
N GLY A 180 9.14 -29.08 -4.68
CA GLY A 180 10.45 -28.43 -4.80
C GLY A 180 10.43 -26.90 -4.79
N ILE A 181 9.30 -26.25 -4.46
CA ILE A 181 9.24 -24.79 -4.34
C ILE A 181 9.90 -24.36 -3.02
N ARG A 182 10.85 -23.44 -3.10
CA ARG A 182 11.50 -22.84 -1.94
C ARG A 182 10.59 -21.76 -1.29
N VAL A 183 9.63 -22.23 -0.49
CA VAL A 183 8.58 -21.37 0.13
C VAL A 183 9.16 -20.15 0.83
N GLY A 184 10.23 -20.30 1.62
CA GLY A 184 10.87 -19.14 2.29
C GLY A 184 11.36 -18.06 1.32
N TRP A 185 11.84 -18.42 0.11
CA TRP A 185 12.17 -17.42 -0.90
C TRP A 185 10.94 -16.78 -1.52
N MET A 186 9.85 -17.52 -1.67
CA MET A 186 8.58 -16.95 -2.18
C MET A 186 8.01 -15.92 -1.21
N ILE A 187 8.11 -16.17 0.10
CA ILE A 187 7.72 -15.20 1.14
C ILE A 187 8.59 -13.94 1.06
N ALA A 188 9.93 -14.09 1.01
CA ALA A 188 10.84 -12.96 0.92
C ALA A 188 10.60 -12.09 -0.32
N LEU A 189 10.34 -12.71 -1.48
CA LEU A 189 9.97 -12.01 -2.70
C LEU A 189 8.62 -11.28 -2.55
N GLY A 190 7.66 -11.87 -1.86
CA GLY A 190 6.39 -11.23 -1.51
C GLY A 190 6.59 -9.94 -0.70
N TRP A 191 7.48 -9.97 0.28
CA TRP A 191 7.87 -8.79 1.06
C TRP A 191 8.55 -7.72 0.20
N GLY A 192 9.49 -8.13 -0.66
CA GLY A 192 10.13 -7.20 -1.60
C GLY A 192 9.13 -6.53 -2.54
N MET A 193 8.20 -7.30 -3.11
CA MET A 193 7.16 -6.76 -3.99
C MET A 193 6.20 -5.83 -3.24
N SER A 194 5.79 -6.19 -2.03
CA SER A 194 4.97 -5.33 -1.18
C SER A 194 5.67 -4.01 -0.86
N ALA A 195 6.95 -4.04 -0.50
CA ALA A 195 7.75 -2.84 -0.26
C ALA A 195 7.86 -1.96 -1.52
N ALA A 196 8.08 -2.57 -2.68
CA ALA A 196 8.13 -1.87 -3.98
C ALA A 196 6.79 -1.19 -4.31
N VAL A 197 5.66 -1.87 -4.10
CA VAL A 197 4.31 -1.29 -4.28
C VAL A 197 4.08 -0.14 -3.31
N GLY A 198 4.47 -0.31 -2.04
CA GLY A 198 4.43 0.75 -1.03
C GLY A 198 5.27 1.97 -1.42
N ALA A 199 6.47 1.76 -1.97
CA ALA A 199 7.33 2.84 -2.45
C ALA A 199 6.67 3.65 -3.57
N VAL A 200 6.04 2.98 -4.55
CA VAL A 200 5.27 3.65 -5.61
C VAL A 200 4.15 4.48 -5.00
N ALA A 201 3.36 3.90 -4.09
CA ALA A 201 2.26 4.62 -3.42
C ALA A 201 2.77 5.85 -2.65
N GLY A 202 3.85 5.71 -1.88
CA GLY A 202 4.47 6.80 -1.12
C GLY A 202 4.95 7.95 -1.98
N MET A 203 5.67 7.64 -3.07
CA MET A 203 6.18 8.66 -4.01
C MET A 203 5.07 9.38 -4.77
N LEU A 204 3.96 8.71 -5.06
CA LEU A 204 2.81 9.33 -5.74
C LEU A 204 1.98 10.22 -4.82
N ILE A 205 1.87 9.88 -3.53
CA ILE A 205 1.08 10.66 -2.57
C ILE A 205 1.88 11.81 -1.93
N ALA A 206 3.20 11.71 -1.84
CA ALA A 206 4.05 12.70 -1.19
C ALA A 206 3.89 14.14 -1.70
N PRO A 207 3.67 14.42 -3.01
CA PRO A 207 3.37 15.77 -3.49
C PRO A 207 2.07 16.37 -2.92
N VAL A 208 1.15 15.53 -2.44
CA VAL A 208 -0.19 15.92 -1.93
C VAL A 208 -0.17 16.11 -0.42
N VAL A 209 0.45 15.17 0.31
CA VAL A 209 0.45 15.16 1.80
C VAL A 209 1.73 15.73 2.40
N PHE A 210 2.69 16.13 1.54
CA PHE A 210 4.06 16.50 1.90
C PHE A 210 4.88 15.33 2.45
N LEU A 211 6.20 15.44 2.34
CA LEU A 211 7.13 14.42 2.82
C LEU A 211 7.54 14.71 4.26
N GLU A 212 7.10 13.88 5.17
CA GLU A 212 7.49 13.88 6.59
C GLU A 212 7.46 12.44 7.14
N PRO A 213 8.11 12.14 8.27
CA PRO A 213 8.15 10.78 8.81
C PRO A 213 6.78 10.16 9.12
N ASN A 214 5.73 10.97 9.37
CA ASN A 214 4.39 10.46 9.70
C ASN A 214 3.40 10.46 8.51
N MET A 215 3.85 10.83 7.30
CA MET A 215 2.97 11.06 6.15
C MET A 215 2.11 9.86 5.75
N MET A 216 2.60 8.64 6.01
CA MET A 216 1.93 7.41 5.58
C MET A 216 0.96 6.83 6.61
N LEU A 217 0.89 7.37 7.84
CA LEU A 217 0.01 6.85 8.89
C LEU A 217 -1.46 6.87 8.47
N GLY A 218 -1.96 7.99 7.98
CA GLY A 218 -3.33 8.11 7.47
C GLY A 218 -3.55 7.23 6.25
N VAL A 219 -2.63 7.25 5.29
CA VAL A 219 -2.71 6.45 4.06
C VAL A 219 -2.75 4.95 4.36
N LEU A 220 -1.97 4.48 5.35
CA LEU A 220 -1.97 3.09 5.79
C LEU A 220 -3.33 2.68 6.38
N LEU A 221 -3.96 3.56 7.18
CA LEU A 221 -5.29 3.28 7.75
C LEU A 221 -6.37 3.18 6.66
N TYR A 222 -6.34 4.06 5.65
CA TYR A 222 -7.20 3.92 4.47
C TYR A 222 -6.89 2.66 3.67
N GLY A 223 -5.60 2.28 3.58
CA GLY A 223 -5.16 1.01 2.99
C GLY A 223 -5.73 -0.21 3.73
N PHE A 224 -5.72 -0.20 5.07
CA PHE A 224 -6.34 -1.25 5.87
C PHE A 224 -7.85 -1.30 5.67
N ALA A 225 -8.54 -0.14 5.69
CA ALA A 225 -9.97 -0.08 5.41
C ALA A 225 -10.31 -0.68 4.03
N SER A 226 -9.48 -0.39 3.04
CA SER A 226 -9.60 -0.90 1.68
C SER A 226 -9.39 -2.41 1.61
N ALA A 227 -8.37 -2.92 2.31
CA ALA A 227 -8.06 -4.34 2.38
C ALA A 227 -9.16 -5.13 3.12
N VAL A 228 -9.71 -4.57 4.21
CA VAL A 228 -10.82 -5.16 4.96
C VAL A 228 -12.10 -5.14 4.13
N LEU A 229 -12.45 -4.00 3.51
CA LEU A 229 -13.61 -3.89 2.65
C LEU A 229 -13.53 -4.87 1.47
N GLY A 230 -12.39 -4.89 0.79
CA GLY A 230 -12.17 -5.76 -0.35
C GLY A 230 -12.05 -7.24 0.00
N GLY A 231 -11.52 -7.54 1.17
CA GLY A 231 -11.23 -8.88 1.70
C GLY A 231 -9.74 -9.21 1.67
N LEU A 232 -9.18 -9.48 2.84
CA LEU A 232 -7.74 -9.79 3.04
C LEU A 232 -7.25 -11.03 2.27
N SER A 233 -8.16 -11.92 1.91
CA SER A 233 -7.86 -13.11 1.10
C SER A 233 -7.90 -12.86 -0.43
N SER A 234 -8.27 -11.65 -0.87
CA SER A 234 -8.48 -11.32 -2.29
C SER A 234 -7.68 -10.06 -2.70
N PRO A 235 -6.51 -10.19 -3.36
CA PRO A 235 -5.76 -9.03 -3.85
C PRO A 235 -6.57 -8.13 -4.79
N GLY A 236 -7.35 -8.73 -5.70
CA GLY A 236 -8.24 -7.97 -6.58
C GLY A 236 -9.36 -7.27 -5.83
N GLY A 237 -9.89 -7.91 -4.78
CA GLY A 237 -10.87 -7.32 -3.87
C GLY A 237 -10.28 -6.12 -3.12
N ALA A 238 -9.07 -6.24 -2.59
CA ALA A 238 -8.38 -5.14 -1.90
C ALA A 238 -8.18 -3.92 -2.81
N VAL A 239 -7.82 -4.14 -4.07
CA VAL A 239 -7.71 -3.07 -5.07
C VAL A 239 -9.05 -2.40 -5.31
N ALA A 240 -10.13 -3.17 -5.55
CA ALA A 240 -11.48 -2.62 -5.71
C ALA A 240 -11.95 -1.87 -4.47
N GLY A 241 -11.64 -2.42 -3.27
CA GLY A 241 -11.87 -1.77 -1.98
C GLY A 241 -11.18 -0.42 -1.88
N GLY A 242 -9.92 -0.31 -2.36
CA GLY A 242 -9.16 0.93 -2.37
C GLY A 242 -9.82 2.04 -3.18
N PHE A 243 -10.23 1.75 -4.40
CA PHE A 243 -10.98 2.70 -5.22
C PHE A 243 -12.31 3.08 -4.57
N ALA A 244 -13.04 2.11 -4.01
CA ALA A 244 -14.31 2.38 -3.34
C ALA A 244 -14.12 3.29 -2.10
N VAL A 245 -13.14 3.00 -1.24
CA VAL A 245 -12.84 3.81 -0.05
C VAL A 245 -12.45 5.23 -0.43
N GLY A 246 -11.59 5.42 -1.46
CA GLY A 246 -11.21 6.74 -1.92
C GLY A 246 -12.39 7.57 -2.44
N VAL A 247 -13.30 6.95 -3.19
CA VAL A 247 -14.52 7.63 -3.66
C VAL A 247 -15.45 7.96 -2.49
N ILE A 248 -15.70 7.00 -1.59
CA ILE A 248 -16.55 7.20 -0.40
C ILE A 248 -16.00 8.33 0.47
N GLU A 249 -14.69 8.34 0.77
CA GLU A 249 -14.02 9.37 1.56
C GLU A 249 -14.22 10.76 0.96
N ASN A 250 -13.97 10.92 -0.35
CA ASN A 250 -14.07 12.22 -1.00
C ASN A 250 -15.53 12.70 -1.09
N LEU A 251 -16.47 11.81 -1.41
CA LEU A 251 -17.90 12.17 -1.44
C LEU A 251 -18.40 12.53 -0.04
N ALA A 252 -18.11 11.71 0.97
CA ALA A 252 -18.58 11.95 2.33
C ALA A 252 -17.96 13.23 2.92
N GLY A 253 -16.66 13.47 2.71
CA GLY A 253 -15.99 14.68 3.19
C GLY A 253 -16.48 15.96 2.51
N THR A 254 -17.08 15.86 1.32
CA THR A 254 -17.61 17.03 0.58
C THR A 254 -19.10 17.26 0.84
N PHE A 255 -19.90 16.19 0.88
CA PHE A 255 -21.37 16.30 0.91
C PHE A 255 -21.96 16.15 2.32
N ILE A 256 -21.19 15.69 3.32
CA ILE A 256 -21.67 15.60 4.70
C ILE A 256 -21.05 16.75 5.52
N PRO A 257 -21.81 17.81 5.87
CA PRO A 257 -21.27 19.01 6.51
C PRO A 257 -20.56 18.75 7.85
N TYR A 258 -21.04 17.75 8.62
CA TYR A 258 -20.49 17.39 9.94
C TYR A 258 -19.15 16.63 9.85
N ILE A 259 -18.82 16.02 8.71
CA ILE A 259 -17.59 15.26 8.53
C ILE A 259 -16.45 16.20 8.11
N GLY A 260 -16.74 17.13 7.20
CA GLY A 260 -15.76 18.09 6.71
C GLY A 260 -14.45 17.44 6.26
N ARG A 261 -13.35 18.17 6.40
CA ARG A 261 -12.01 17.66 6.09
C ARG A 261 -11.37 16.90 7.26
N GLU A 262 -11.77 17.21 8.50
CA GLU A 262 -11.10 16.73 9.71
C GLU A 262 -11.50 15.29 10.09
N LEU A 263 -12.74 14.89 9.81
CA LEU A 263 -13.27 13.57 10.19
C LEU A 263 -13.24 12.55 9.05
N LYS A 264 -12.55 12.83 7.94
CA LYS A 264 -12.45 11.89 6.81
C LYS A 264 -11.88 10.53 7.24
N LEU A 265 -10.86 10.50 8.09
CA LEU A 265 -10.28 9.27 8.61
C LEU A 265 -11.29 8.46 9.43
N THR A 266 -12.19 9.12 10.15
CA THR A 266 -13.25 8.48 10.92
C THR A 266 -14.17 7.64 10.03
N ILE A 267 -14.42 8.07 8.78
CA ILE A 267 -15.22 7.30 7.82
C ILE A 267 -14.54 5.95 7.54
N ALA A 268 -13.23 5.95 7.30
CA ALA A 268 -12.48 4.72 7.05
C ALA A 268 -12.55 3.77 8.25
N LEU A 269 -12.40 4.30 9.47
CA LEU A 269 -12.49 3.50 10.71
C LEU A 269 -13.89 2.93 10.92
N VAL A 270 -14.94 3.74 10.73
CA VAL A 270 -16.35 3.28 10.79
C VAL A 270 -16.61 2.21 9.74
N LEU A 271 -16.07 2.38 8.54
CA LEU A 271 -16.23 1.42 7.46
C LEU A 271 -15.55 0.08 7.80
N ILE A 272 -14.35 0.09 8.41
CA ILE A 272 -13.69 -1.13 8.90
C ILE A 272 -14.63 -1.86 9.88
N VAL A 273 -15.12 -1.15 10.90
CA VAL A 273 -15.98 -1.75 11.93
C VAL A 273 -17.27 -2.29 11.30
N ALA A 274 -17.93 -1.50 10.45
CA ALA A 274 -19.16 -1.92 9.80
C ALA A 274 -18.98 -3.17 8.93
N VAL A 275 -17.89 -3.24 8.14
CA VAL A 275 -17.59 -4.41 7.33
C VAL A 275 -17.31 -5.63 8.19
N LEU A 276 -16.49 -5.50 9.24
CA LEU A 276 -16.19 -6.61 10.14
C LEU A 276 -17.43 -7.14 10.86
N MET A 277 -18.40 -6.26 11.18
CA MET A 277 -19.68 -6.68 11.81
C MET A 277 -20.61 -7.40 10.84
N VAL A 278 -20.68 -6.97 9.57
CA VAL A 278 -21.64 -7.48 8.58
C VAL A 278 -21.06 -8.65 7.79
N LYS A 279 -19.80 -8.53 7.35
CA LYS A 279 -19.11 -9.52 6.52
C LYS A 279 -17.60 -9.56 6.81
N PRO A 280 -17.19 -10.25 7.88
CA PRO A 280 -15.79 -10.24 8.35
C PRO A 280 -14.76 -10.75 7.31
N SER A 281 -15.21 -11.50 6.30
CA SER A 281 -14.35 -11.90 5.17
C SER A 281 -14.11 -10.79 4.12
N GLY A 282 -14.79 -9.66 4.23
CA GLY A 282 -14.82 -8.62 3.19
C GLY A 282 -15.75 -8.95 2.02
N VAL A 283 -15.94 -8.00 1.10
CA VAL A 283 -16.90 -8.13 -0.02
C VAL A 283 -16.51 -9.27 -0.96
N PHE A 284 -15.21 -9.40 -1.27
CA PHE A 284 -14.65 -10.40 -2.20
C PHE A 284 -13.81 -11.48 -1.50
N GLY A 285 -13.80 -11.49 -0.15
CA GLY A 285 -13.06 -12.47 0.63
C GLY A 285 -13.70 -13.86 0.57
N ARG A 286 -12.86 -14.88 0.72
CA ARG A 286 -13.30 -16.27 0.82
C ARG A 286 -13.55 -16.64 2.28
N THR A 287 -14.68 -17.23 2.59
CA THR A 287 -14.93 -17.84 3.90
C THR A 287 -14.14 -19.14 3.98
N VAL A 288 -13.14 -19.19 4.88
CA VAL A 288 -12.47 -20.45 5.20
C VAL A 288 -13.38 -21.25 6.12
N VAL A 289 -14.03 -22.27 5.59
CA VAL A 289 -14.76 -23.24 6.42
C VAL A 289 -13.74 -24.22 6.95
N SER A 290 -13.28 -24.05 8.19
CA SER A 290 -12.54 -25.08 8.90
C SER A 290 -13.53 -26.20 9.22
N ARG A 291 -13.42 -27.35 8.56
CA ARG A 291 -14.09 -28.57 9.02
C ARG A 291 -13.33 -29.03 10.27
N VAL A 292 -14.02 -28.98 11.41
CA VAL A 292 -13.60 -29.59 12.67
C VAL A 292 -13.66 -31.10 12.51
#